data_476dd2318c02130c4cdbdd2fd84370d8
#
_entry.id   476dd2318c02130c4cdbdd2fd84370d8
#
_cell.length_a   1.000
_cell.length_b   1.000
_cell.length_c   1.000
_cell.angle_alpha   90.00
_cell.angle_beta   90.00
_cell.angle_gamma   90.00
#
_symmetry.space_group_name_H-M   'P 1'
#
loop_
_entity.id
_entity.type
_entity.pdbx_description
1 polymer ?
#
loop_
_entity_poly.entity_id
_entity_poly.type
_entity_poly.pdbx_seq_one_letter_code
_entity_poly.pdbx_strand_id
1 'polypeptide(L)'
;MLVQPFDPPPFNKHYEGSYTDRGVAWRRICAIDKASNLKALLGSEHVESVLEIGCGTGAVLSEVRKLGIGSRHQGIDLADPNQHVDPAAQELTLQEYDGETFPFPNASFDLVYASHVVEHVLNPRGFLSEIARVARRLIYLEIPCELHARTRHSDMQNTLNIGHINSYSPESFTLLCQTSGLKILNSRLFDHSFEVHAFHASPTKATLKMKLRRALLSANPILASRLFTYHFGVLCAPALH
;
A
#
# COMPACT_ATOMS: atom_id res chain seq x y z
N MET A 1 -2.77 -34.19 1.03
CA MET A 1 -2.35 -33.43 2.22
C MET A 1 -2.52 -31.97 1.86
N LEU A 2 -3.53 -31.29 2.41
CA LEU A 2 -3.94 -30.01 1.86
C LEU A 2 -3.18 -28.81 2.46
N VAL A 3 -2.74 -28.85 3.69
CA VAL A 3 -1.97 -27.76 4.32
C VAL A 3 -1.06 -28.36 5.39
N GLN A 4 0.22 -27.96 5.40
CA GLN A 4 1.10 -28.19 6.56
C GLN A 4 0.76 -27.17 7.64
N PRO A 5 0.79 -27.52 8.94
CA PRO A 5 0.68 -26.54 10.00
C PRO A 5 1.77 -25.49 9.82
N PHE A 6 1.38 -24.24 9.86
CA PHE A 6 2.28 -23.11 9.79
C PHE A 6 2.34 -22.43 11.16
N ASP A 7 3.55 -22.23 11.65
CA ASP A 7 3.80 -21.48 12.89
C ASP A 7 4.26 -20.07 12.46
N PRO A 8 3.37 -19.07 12.45
CA PRO A 8 3.74 -17.74 11.98
C PRO A 8 4.81 -17.15 12.90
N PRO A 9 5.88 -16.55 12.34
CA PRO A 9 6.82 -15.80 13.16
C PRO A 9 6.07 -14.69 13.91
N PRO A 10 6.52 -14.29 15.11
CA PRO A 10 5.93 -13.17 15.82
C PRO A 10 5.83 -11.95 14.90
N PHE A 11 4.68 -11.31 14.88
CA PHE A 11 4.31 -10.21 13.96
C PHE A 11 5.39 -9.11 13.87
N ASN A 12 6.08 -8.83 14.98
CA ASN A 12 7.10 -7.79 15.08
C ASN A 12 8.45 -8.16 14.42
N LYS A 13 8.75 -9.44 14.21
CA LYS A 13 10.05 -9.88 13.64
C LYS A 13 10.24 -9.48 12.17
N HIS A 14 9.16 -9.22 11.42
CA HIS A 14 9.26 -8.82 10.03
C HIS A 14 9.83 -7.40 9.84
N TYR A 15 9.76 -6.57 10.88
CA TYR A 15 10.26 -5.20 10.86
C TYR A 15 11.69 -5.08 11.36
N GLU A 16 12.18 -6.07 12.17
CA GLU A 16 13.56 -6.12 12.65
C GLU A 16 14.52 -6.51 11.51
N GLY A 17 15.47 -5.66 11.19
CA GLY A 17 16.55 -5.95 10.22
C GLY A 17 16.27 -5.58 8.75
N SER A 18 15.15 -4.96 8.42
CA SER A 18 14.81 -4.59 7.05
C SER A 18 15.43 -3.26 6.56
N TYR A 19 16.23 -2.60 7.37
CA TYR A 19 16.83 -1.27 7.09
C TYR A 19 18.28 -1.34 6.57
N THR A 20 18.61 -2.35 5.76
CA THR A 20 19.86 -2.36 5.01
C THR A 20 19.86 -1.26 3.94
N ASP A 21 21.03 -0.76 3.50
CA ASP A 21 21.16 0.24 2.43
C ASP A 21 20.37 -0.16 1.18
N ARG A 22 20.42 -1.43 0.82
CA ARG A 22 19.64 -1.97 -0.31
C ARG A 22 18.14 -1.92 -0.06
N GLY A 23 17.69 -2.20 1.16
CA GLY A 23 16.29 -2.10 1.56
C GLY A 23 15.79 -0.67 1.54
N VAL A 24 16.61 0.29 1.98
CA VAL A 24 16.30 1.72 1.91
C VAL A 24 16.18 2.19 0.45
N ALA A 25 17.13 1.81 -0.42
CA ALA A 25 17.07 2.13 -1.84
C ALA A 25 15.82 1.55 -2.52
N TRP A 26 15.44 0.31 -2.19
CA TRP A 26 14.22 -0.32 -2.66
C TRP A 26 12.96 0.46 -2.25
N ARG A 27 12.86 0.82 -0.97
CA ARG A 27 11.73 1.60 -0.45
C ARG A 27 11.57 2.94 -1.14
N ARG A 28 12.68 3.65 -1.42
CA ARG A 28 12.64 4.93 -2.14
C ARG A 28 12.12 4.79 -3.57
N ILE A 29 12.56 3.76 -4.29
CA ILE A 29 12.08 3.49 -5.65
C ILE A 29 10.58 3.16 -5.61
N CYS A 30 10.15 2.29 -4.70
CA CYS A 30 8.75 1.94 -4.54
C CYS A 30 7.89 3.13 -4.08
N ALA A 31 8.44 4.05 -3.29
CA ALA A 31 7.73 5.24 -2.82
C ALA A 31 7.29 6.15 -3.97
N ILE A 32 8.14 6.30 -4.99
CA ILE A 32 7.82 7.08 -6.21
C ILE A 32 6.62 6.46 -6.94
N ASP A 33 6.62 5.13 -7.13
CA ASP A 33 5.51 4.42 -7.78
C ASP A 33 4.21 4.60 -6.97
N LYS A 34 4.25 4.37 -5.66
CA LYS A 34 3.09 4.48 -4.77
C LYS A 34 2.48 5.89 -4.75
N ALA A 35 3.31 6.92 -4.62
CA ALA A 35 2.84 8.31 -4.66
C ALA A 35 2.26 8.68 -6.04
N SER A 36 2.86 8.18 -7.13
CA SER A 36 2.37 8.37 -8.50
C SER A 36 1.02 7.68 -8.73
N ASN A 37 0.85 6.47 -8.18
CA ASN A 37 -0.41 5.72 -8.25
C ASN A 37 -1.54 6.46 -7.51
N LEU A 38 -1.25 6.94 -6.29
CA LEU A 38 -2.17 7.78 -5.53
C LEU A 38 -2.56 9.02 -6.33
N LYS A 39 -1.58 9.77 -6.86
CA LYS A 39 -1.84 10.96 -7.69
C LYS A 39 -2.73 10.66 -8.89
N ALA A 40 -2.50 9.53 -9.55
CA ALA A 40 -3.26 9.12 -10.73
C ALA A 40 -4.73 8.82 -10.43
N LEU A 41 -5.06 8.31 -9.23
CA LEU A 41 -6.44 8.07 -8.80
C LEU A 41 -7.08 9.31 -8.17
N LEU A 42 -6.30 10.12 -7.45
CA LEU A 42 -6.77 11.37 -6.86
C LEU A 42 -7.20 12.38 -7.94
N GLY A 43 -6.52 12.38 -9.10
CA GLY A 43 -6.84 13.26 -10.21
C GLY A 43 -6.69 14.74 -9.86
N SER A 44 -7.80 15.49 -10.03
CA SER A 44 -7.88 16.94 -9.73
C SER A 44 -8.44 17.25 -8.33
N GLU A 45 -8.68 16.23 -7.50
CA GLU A 45 -9.16 16.46 -6.14
C GLU A 45 -8.16 17.29 -5.35
N HIS A 46 -8.66 18.32 -4.70
CA HIS A 46 -7.87 19.18 -3.82
C HIS A 46 -8.03 18.74 -2.37
N VAL A 47 -6.91 18.55 -1.68
CA VAL A 47 -6.83 18.18 -0.27
C VAL A 47 -5.82 19.06 0.44
N GLU A 48 -6.05 19.37 1.71
CA GLU A 48 -5.13 20.17 2.53
C GLU A 48 -4.37 19.29 3.52
N SER A 49 -5.09 18.38 4.20
CA SER A 49 -4.53 17.54 5.24
C SER A 49 -4.47 16.08 4.79
N VAL A 50 -3.28 15.49 4.94
CA VAL A 50 -2.95 14.14 4.48
C VAL A 50 -2.39 13.32 5.63
N LEU A 51 -2.94 12.12 5.81
CA LEU A 51 -2.44 11.12 6.76
C LEU A 51 -2.02 9.85 6.02
N GLU A 52 -0.80 9.41 6.24
CA GLU A 52 -0.32 8.08 5.84
C GLU A 52 -0.39 7.11 7.03
N ILE A 53 -1.06 5.97 6.83
CA ILE A 53 -1.05 4.84 7.78
C ILE A 53 -0.04 3.81 7.29
N GLY A 54 0.84 3.35 8.19
CA GLY A 54 1.96 2.48 7.83
C GLY A 54 3.06 3.25 7.09
N CYS A 55 3.44 4.42 7.62
CA CYS A 55 4.34 5.34 6.95
C CYS A 55 5.81 4.87 6.92
N GLY A 56 6.18 3.89 7.74
CA GLY A 56 7.54 3.39 7.83
C GLY A 56 8.57 4.51 8.00
N THR A 57 9.46 4.67 7.03
CA THR A 57 10.48 5.72 7.01
C THR A 57 9.97 7.10 6.57
N GLY A 58 8.69 7.25 6.23
CA GLY A 58 8.11 8.47 5.65
C GLY A 58 8.43 8.70 4.17
N ALA A 59 9.04 7.72 3.49
CA ALA A 59 9.47 7.87 2.10
C ALA A 59 8.30 8.15 1.14
N VAL A 60 7.17 7.45 1.29
CA VAL A 60 5.98 7.66 0.44
C VAL A 60 5.35 9.00 0.73
N LEU A 61 5.20 9.37 2.01
CA LEU A 61 4.64 10.66 2.42
C LEU A 61 5.49 11.84 1.88
N SER A 62 6.81 11.67 1.86
CA SER A 62 7.72 12.65 1.25
C SER A 62 7.47 12.81 -0.25
N GLU A 63 7.28 11.72 -1.00
CA GLU A 63 6.97 11.79 -2.43
C GLU A 63 5.57 12.40 -2.68
N VAL A 64 4.57 12.07 -1.83
CA VAL A 64 3.23 12.68 -1.86
C VAL A 64 3.32 14.19 -1.68
N ARG A 65 4.14 14.66 -0.72
CA ARG A 65 4.42 16.09 -0.51
C ARG A 65 5.07 16.74 -1.74
N LYS A 66 6.08 16.09 -2.34
CA LYS A 66 6.74 16.57 -3.56
C LYS A 66 5.80 16.71 -4.76
N LEU A 67 4.80 15.85 -4.85
CA LEU A 67 3.75 15.91 -5.88
C LEU A 67 2.70 17.00 -5.64
N GLY A 68 2.85 17.80 -4.57
CA GLY A 68 1.94 18.89 -4.22
C GLY A 68 0.56 18.40 -3.73
N ILE A 69 0.48 17.19 -3.19
CA ILE A 69 -0.76 16.64 -2.64
C ILE A 69 -0.84 17.04 -1.16
N GLY A 70 -1.67 18.02 -0.85
CA GLY A 70 -1.85 18.57 0.49
C GLY A 70 -0.75 19.55 0.92
N SER A 71 -1.00 20.23 2.03
CA SER A 71 -0.08 21.17 2.66
C SER A 71 0.33 20.74 4.08
N ARG A 72 -0.48 19.90 4.73
CA ARG A 72 -0.22 19.32 6.05
C ARG A 72 -0.11 17.82 5.94
N HIS A 73 1.03 17.26 6.37
CA HIS A 73 1.37 15.86 6.21
C HIS A 73 1.70 15.23 7.56
N GLN A 74 1.03 14.14 7.88
CA GLN A 74 1.31 13.30 9.03
C GLN A 74 1.40 11.82 8.64
N GLY A 75 2.21 11.06 9.36
CA GLY A 75 2.32 9.61 9.20
C GLY A 75 2.29 8.90 10.53
N ILE A 76 1.68 7.71 10.56
CA ILE A 76 1.72 6.81 11.72
C ILE A 76 2.17 5.42 11.31
N ASP A 77 2.90 4.75 12.21
CA ASP A 77 3.34 3.37 12.03
C ASP A 77 3.31 2.61 13.37
N LEU A 78 3.34 1.27 13.32
CA LEU A 78 3.45 0.39 14.49
C LEU A 78 4.83 0.43 15.14
N ALA A 79 5.88 0.62 14.34
CA ALA A 79 7.23 0.83 14.81
C ALA A 79 7.51 2.34 14.85
N ASP A 80 8.33 2.78 15.82
CA ASP A 80 8.71 4.19 15.86
C ASP A 80 9.40 4.61 14.55
N PRO A 81 8.71 5.40 13.70
CA PRO A 81 9.25 5.78 12.40
C PRO A 81 10.47 6.69 12.52
N ASN A 82 10.70 7.31 13.68
CA ASN A 82 11.81 8.23 13.90
C ASN A 82 13.16 7.52 14.05
N GLN A 83 13.18 6.21 14.25
CA GLN A 83 14.43 5.43 14.31
C GLN A 83 15.16 5.35 12.96
N HIS A 84 14.40 5.42 11.85
CA HIS A 84 14.93 5.24 10.49
C HIS A 84 14.30 6.20 9.47
N VAL A 85 14.12 7.46 9.85
CA VAL A 85 13.50 8.48 8.98
C VAL A 85 14.27 8.63 7.68
N ASP A 86 13.57 8.59 6.55
CA ASP A 86 14.15 8.97 5.26
C ASP A 86 14.61 10.43 5.32
N PRO A 87 15.81 10.77 4.86
CA PRO A 87 16.30 12.16 4.86
C PRO A 87 15.35 13.19 4.24
N ALA A 88 14.56 12.76 3.24
CA ALA A 88 13.57 13.63 2.62
C ALA A 88 12.29 13.80 3.48
N ALA A 89 12.13 12.99 4.52
CA ALA A 89 10.98 13.01 5.43
C ALA A 89 11.25 13.66 6.80
N GLN A 90 12.45 14.20 7.03
CA GLN A 90 12.86 14.77 8.32
C GLN A 90 11.97 15.94 8.82
N GLU A 91 11.32 16.65 7.90
CA GLU A 91 10.39 17.74 8.22
C GLU A 91 8.92 17.27 8.38
N LEU A 92 8.65 15.97 8.24
CA LEU A 92 7.31 15.42 8.37
C LEU A 92 7.03 15.05 9.84
N THR A 93 5.77 15.14 10.23
CA THR A 93 5.32 14.68 11.54
C THR A 93 5.03 13.18 11.45
N LEU A 94 5.91 12.37 12.01
CA LEU A 94 5.77 10.91 12.06
C LEU A 94 5.66 10.47 13.52
N GLN A 95 4.74 9.55 13.82
CA GLN A 95 4.54 9.04 15.18
C GLN A 95 4.19 7.54 15.19
N GLU A 96 4.56 6.90 16.29
CA GLU A 96 4.14 5.53 16.61
C GLU A 96 2.69 5.50 17.10
N TYR A 97 1.98 4.40 16.84
CA TYR A 97 0.66 4.13 17.40
C TYR A 97 0.53 2.65 17.83
N ASP A 98 -0.52 2.32 18.58
CA ASP A 98 -0.72 1.02 19.23
C ASP A 98 -1.16 -0.11 18.29
N GLY A 99 -1.46 0.18 17.01
CA GLY A 99 -1.96 -0.79 16.05
C GLY A 99 -3.47 -1.02 16.08
N GLU A 100 -4.18 -0.41 17.01
CA GLU A 100 -5.61 -0.58 17.20
C GLU A 100 -6.39 0.71 16.91
N THR A 101 -6.03 1.80 17.56
CA THR A 101 -6.76 3.08 17.46
C THR A 101 -5.86 4.19 16.96
N PHE A 102 -6.29 4.87 15.90
CA PHE A 102 -5.52 6.02 15.41
C PHE A 102 -5.69 7.22 16.36
N PRO A 103 -4.58 7.86 16.77
CA PRO A 103 -4.57 8.90 17.81
C PRO A 103 -5.09 10.25 17.30
N PHE A 104 -6.18 10.24 16.51
CA PHE A 104 -6.78 11.41 15.89
C PHE A 104 -8.29 11.42 16.10
N PRO A 105 -8.91 12.62 16.23
CA PRO A 105 -10.36 12.76 16.22
C PRO A 105 -11.01 12.28 14.91
N ASN A 106 -12.33 12.08 14.94
CA ASN A 106 -13.10 11.78 13.73
C ASN A 106 -12.94 12.89 12.67
N ALA A 107 -12.93 12.53 11.40
CA ALA A 107 -12.89 13.45 10.27
C ALA A 107 -11.75 14.50 10.34
N SER A 108 -10.56 14.08 10.78
CA SER A 108 -9.39 14.97 10.99
C SER A 108 -8.63 15.29 9.71
N PHE A 109 -8.67 14.40 8.70
CA PHE A 109 -7.87 14.53 7.49
C PHE A 109 -8.73 14.50 6.24
N ASP A 110 -8.40 15.34 5.25
CA ASP A 110 -9.10 15.35 3.96
C ASP A 110 -8.80 14.09 3.15
N LEU A 111 -7.55 13.60 3.22
CA LEU A 111 -7.09 12.36 2.63
C LEU A 111 -6.40 11.49 3.67
N VAL A 112 -6.86 10.27 3.82
CA VAL A 112 -6.17 9.21 4.57
C VAL A 112 -5.77 8.12 3.59
N TYR A 113 -4.52 7.68 3.63
CA TYR A 113 -4.11 6.59 2.75
C TYR A 113 -3.25 5.54 3.45
N ALA A 114 -3.35 4.31 2.93
CA ALA A 114 -2.51 3.18 3.30
C ALA A 114 -2.08 2.45 2.03
N SER A 115 -0.78 2.37 1.79
CA SER A 115 -0.24 1.70 0.61
C SER A 115 0.66 0.55 1.02
N HIS A 116 0.23 -0.67 0.72
CA HIS A 116 0.86 -1.92 1.15
C HIS A 116 0.92 -2.07 2.68
N VAL A 117 -0.24 -1.97 3.30
CA VAL A 117 -0.44 -2.13 4.75
C VAL A 117 -1.52 -3.17 5.04
N VAL A 118 -2.64 -3.15 4.31
CA VAL A 118 -3.81 -3.97 4.63
C VAL A 118 -3.50 -5.47 4.58
N GLU A 119 -2.56 -5.89 3.75
CA GLU A 119 -2.08 -7.27 3.68
C GLU A 119 -1.36 -7.75 4.95
N HIS A 120 -0.88 -6.83 5.77
CA HIS A 120 -0.20 -7.13 7.05
C HIS A 120 -1.14 -7.09 8.26
N VAL A 121 -2.37 -6.62 8.12
CA VAL A 121 -3.27 -6.30 9.24
C VAL A 121 -4.05 -7.54 9.71
N LEU A 122 -4.01 -7.83 11.02
CA LEU A 122 -4.75 -8.96 11.62
C LEU A 122 -6.27 -8.79 11.52
N ASN A 123 -6.77 -7.56 11.71
CA ASN A 123 -8.19 -7.23 11.60
C ASN A 123 -8.42 -6.18 10.49
N PRO A 124 -8.46 -6.55 9.21
CA PRO A 124 -8.60 -5.60 8.11
C PRO A 124 -9.87 -4.74 8.19
N ARG A 125 -10.99 -5.29 8.70
CA ARG A 125 -12.25 -4.53 8.80
C ARG A 125 -12.20 -3.47 9.88
N GLY A 126 -11.64 -3.79 11.05
CA GLY A 126 -11.41 -2.81 12.11
C GLY A 126 -10.46 -1.71 11.65
N PHE A 127 -9.39 -2.07 10.97
CA PHE A 127 -8.44 -1.12 10.38
C PHE A 127 -9.10 -0.17 9.37
N LEU A 128 -9.91 -0.69 8.44
CA LEU A 128 -10.64 0.13 7.48
C LEU A 128 -11.70 1.02 8.15
N SER A 129 -12.31 0.55 9.24
CA SER A 129 -13.23 1.36 10.04
C SER A 129 -12.53 2.55 10.71
N GLU A 130 -11.32 2.35 11.24
CA GLU A 130 -10.51 3.44 11.81
C GLU A 130 -10.04 4.42 10.72
N ILE A 131 -9.64 3.94 9.55
CA ILE A 131 -9.37 4.80 8.38
C ILE A 131 -10.60 5.66 8.05
N ALA A 132 -11.77 5.04 7.97
CA ALA A 132 -13.03 5.75 7.69
C ALA A 132 -13.38 6.78 8.76
N ARG A 133 -13.12 6.46 10.03
CA ARG A 133 -13.38 7.36 11.17
C ARG A 133 -12.56 8.64 11.08
N VAL A 134 -11.27 8.56 10.77
CA VAL A 134 -10.38 9.72 10.75
C VAL A 134 -10.39 10.47 9.42
N ALA A 135 -10.87 9.83 8.35
CA ALA A 135 -11.01 10.46 7.03
C ALA A 135 -12.23 11.38 6.98
N ARG A 136 -12.03 12.61 6.51
CA ARG A 136 -13.12 13.57 6.28
C ARG A 136 -13.77 13.39 4.92
N ARG A 137 -12.97 13.11 3.88
CA ARG A 137 -13.45 13.12 2.49
C ARG A 137 -12.99 11.92 1.67
N LEU A 138 -11.70 11.68 1.61
CA LEU A 138 -11.08 10.73 0.69
C LEU A 138 -10.21 9.72 1.44
N ILE A 139 -10.26 8.50 0.94
CA ILE A 139 -9.45 7.38 1.40
C ILE A 139 -8.79 6.77 0.17
N TYR A 140 -7.47 6.60 0.19
CA TYR A 140 -6.77 5.83 -0.83
C TYR A 140 -6.14 4.59 -0.20
N LEU A 141 -6.43 3.45 -0.80
CA LEU A 141 -5.87 2.15 -0.39
C LEU A 141 -5.19 1.52 -1.59
N GLU A 142 -3.99 0.97 -1.37
CA GLU A 142 -3.28 0.21 -2.40
C GLU A 142 -2.73 -1.09 -1.82
N ILE A 143 -2.97 -2.21 -2.52
CA ILE A 143 -2.50 -3.53 -2.15
C ILE A 143 -1.83 -4.24 -3.33
N PRO A 144 -0.91 -5.20 -3.08
CA PRO A 144 -0.46 -6.12 -4.11
C PRO A 144 -1.54 -7.19 -4.36
N CYS A 145 -1.90 -7.42 -5.63
CA CYS A 145 -2.84 -8.49 -5.99
C CYS A 145 -2.09 -9.81 -6.13
N GLU A 146 -1.80 -10.47 -5.02
CA GLU A 146 -1.02 -11.71 -4.97
C GLU A 146 -1.88 -12.96 -5.18
N LEU A 147 -3.19 -12.84 -5.03
CA LEU A 147 -4.13 -13.93 -5.26
C LEU A 147 -4.61 -13.94 -6.71
N HIS A 148 -3.97 -14.77 -7.53
CA HIS A 148 -4.29 -14.93 -8.95
C HIS A 148 -4.19 -16.39 -9.41
N ALA A 149 -4.60 -16.72 -10.64
CA ALA A 149 -4.68 -18.09 -11.14
C ALA A 149 -3.35 -18.86 -11.17
N ARG A 150 -2.22 -18.18 -11.07
CA ARG A 150 -0.87 -18.78 -11.04
C ARG A 150 -0.28 -18.86 -9.64
N THR A 151 -0.98 -18.35 -8.62
CA THR A 151 -0.51 -18.37 -7.23
C THR A 151 -0.41 -19.81 -6.75
N ARG A 152 0.77 -20.20 -6.30
CA ARG A 152 1.06 -21.52 -5.72
C ARG A 152 1.15 -21.40 -4.20
N HIS A 153 1.06 -22.54 -3.52
CA HIS A 153 1.25 -22.60 -2.08
C HIS A 153 2.63 -22.03 -1.65
N SER A 154 3.69 -22.34 -2.41
CA SER A 154 5.04 -21.79 -2.17
C SER A 154 5.10 -20.26 -2.32
N ASP A 155 4.31 -19.68 -3.23
CA ASP A 155 4.27 -18.23 -3.40
C ASP A 155 3.62 -17.57 -2.18
N MET A 156 2.53 -18.17 -1.66
CA MET A 156 1.88 -17.71 -0.42
C MET A 156 2.78 -17.85 0.80
N GLN A 157 3.59 -18.90 0.89
CA GLN A 157 4.59 -19.02 1.96
C GLN A 157 5.68 -17.92 1.87
N ASN A 158 6.10 -17.57 0.65
CA ASN A 158 7.07 -16.51 0.44
C ASN A 158 6.51 -15.14 0.82
N THR A 159 5.23 -14.86 0.49
CA THR A 159 4.58 -13.61 0.89
C THR A 159 4.37 -13.54 2.40
N LEU A 160 4.05 -14.67 3.03
CA LEU A 160 3.95 -14.77 4.49
C LEU A 160 5.29 -14.48 5.18
N ASN A 161 6.43 -14.89 4.59
CA ASN A 161 7.77 -14.60 5.13
C ASN A 161 8.11 -13.09 5.12
N ILE A 162 7.41 -12.28 4.35
CA ILE A 162 7.51 -10.82 4.36
C ILE A 162 6.35 -10.14 5.10
N GLY A 163 5.56 -10.91 5.86
CA GLY A 163 4.50 -10.42 6.72
C GLY A 163 3.12 -10.26 6.04
N HIS A 164 2.94 -10.69 4.79
CA HIS A 164 1.63 -10.66 4.14
C HIS A 164 0.77 -11.82 4.65
N ILE A 165 0.03 -11.56 5.70
CA ILE A 165 -0.90 -12.54 6.30
C ILE A 165 -2.25 -12.59 5.59
N ASN A 166 -2.54 -11.59 4.75
CA ASN A 166 -3.70 -11.55 3.88
C ASN A 166 -3.26 -11.44 2.42
N SER A 167 -3.90 -12.19 1.54
CA SER A 167 -3.68 -12.10 0.08
C SER A 167 -4.98 -11.73 -0.61
N TYR A 168 -4.91 -10.82 -1.56
CA TYR A 168 -6.08 -10.26 -2.23
C TYR A 168 -6.01 -10.40 -3.75
N SER A 169 -7.19 -10.54 -4.37
CA SER A 169 -7.45 -10.18 -5.76
C SER A 169 -8.14 -8.80 -5.79
N PRO A 170 -8.22 -8.13 -6.95
CA PRO A 170 -8.98 -6.88 -7.06
C PRO A 170 -10.43 -7.01 -6.57
N GLU A 171 -11.08 -8.12 -6.89
CA GLU A 171 -12.49 -8.38 -6.53
C GLU A 171 -12.65 -8.62 -5.02
N SER A 172 -11.78 -9.43 -4.40
CA SER A 172 -11.86 -9.69 -2.97
C SER A 172 -11.55 -8.46 -2.13
N PHE A 173 -10.61 -7.62 -2.58
CA PHE A 173 -10.29 -6.36 -1.93
C PHE A 173 -11.42 -5.33 -2.09
N THR A 174 -12.02 -5.24 -3.27
CA THR A 174 -13.23 -4.44 -3.53
C THR A 174 -14.35 -4.82 -2.57
N LEU A 175 -14.61 -6.12 -2.42
CA LEU A 175 -15.61 -6.64 -1.48
C LEU A 175 -15.29 -6.29 -0.03
N LEU A 176 -14.01 -6.39 0.38
CA LEU A 176 -13.57 -5.99 1.71
C LEU A 176 -13.85 -4.50 1.96
N CYS A 177 -13.48 -3.61 1.03
CA CYS A 177 -13.73 -2.18 1.15
C CYS A 177 -15.23 -1.88 1.30
N GLN A 178 -16.07 -2.42 0.40
CA GLN A 178 -17.52 -2.19 0.40
C GLN A 178 -18.20 -2.68 1.69
N THR A 179 -17.79 -3.86 2.16
CA THR A 179 -18.36 -4.46 3.38
C THR A 179 -17.75 -3.91 4.67
N SER A 180 -16.79 -3.01 4.57
CA SER A 180 -16.23 -2.21 5.68
C SER A 180 -16.76 -0.78 5.73
N GLY A 181 -17.85 -0.48 5.01
CA GLY A 181 -18.47 0.85 5.02
C GLY A 181 -17.75 1.90 4.17
N LEU A 182 -17.01 1.48 3.15
CA LEU A 182 -16.35 2.41 2.22
C LEU A 182 -17.14 2.49 0.90
N LYS A 183 -17.39 3.71 0.44
CA LYS A 183 -17.94 3.95 -0.90
C LYS A 183 -16.80 4.08 -1.90
N ILE A 184 -16.68 3.14 -2.82
CA ILE A 184 -15.67 3.19 -3.88
C ILE A 184 -16.03 4.26 -4.89
N LEU A 185 -15.13 5.19 -5.15
CA LEU A 185 -15.24 6.27 -6.13
C LEU A 185 -14.54 5.92 -7.44
N ASN A 186 -13.35 5.32 -7.33
CA ASN A 186 -12.54 4.93 -8.48
C ASN A 186 -11.59 3.80 -8.07
N SER A 187 -11.14 3.00 -9.04
CA SER A 187 -10.13 1.99 -8.81
C SER A 187 -9.32 1.72 -10.07
N ARG A 188 -8.06 1.30 -9.89
CA ARG A 188 -7.16 1.02 -11.03
C ARG A 188 -6.08 0.03 -10.66
N LEU A 189 -5.69 -0.79 -11.64
CA LEU A 189 -4.49 -1.61 -11.58
C LEU A 189 -3.29 -0.82 -12.09
N PHE A 190 -2.16 -0.94 -11.37
CA PHE A 190 -0.90 -0.32 -11.71
C PHE A 190 0.18 -1.38 -11.86
N ASP A 191 1.03 -1.25 -12.85
CA ASP A 191 2.26 -2.02 -12.97
C ASP A 191 3.42 -1.23 -12.37
N HIS A 192 4.46 -1.91 -11.98
CA HIS A 192 5.68 -1.29 -11.50
C HIS A 192 6.36 -0.43 -12.58
N SER A 193 7.11 0.58 -12.14
CA SER A 193 8.05 1.34 -12.97
C SER A 193 9.18 0.44 -13.50
N PHE A 194 9.92 0.97 -14.47
CA PHE A 194 11.12 0.30 -14.98
C PHE A 194 12.15 0.10 -13.86
N GLU A 195 12.33 1.06 -13.00
CA GLU A 195 13.27 1.08 -11.88
C GLU A 195 13.01 -0.09 -10.91
N VAL A 196 11.75 -0.32 -10.58
CA VAL A 196 11.32 -1.45 -9.74
C VAL A 196 11.60 -2.78 -10.45
N HIS A 197 11.27 -2.91 -11.73
CA HIS A 197 11.59 -4.14 -12.49
C HIS A 197 13.09 -4.37 -12.64
N ALA A 198 13.88 -3.32 -12.80
CA ALA A 198 15.32 -3.39 -12.99
C ALA A 198 16.10 -3.64 -11.69
N PHE A 199 15.50 -3.42 -10.53
CA PHE A 199 16.16 -3.62 -9.24
C PHE A 199 16.61 -5.08 -9.00
N HIS A 200 15.87 -6.03 -9.56
CA HIS A 200 16.14 -7.47 -9.45
C HIS A 200 16.43 -8.18 -10.78
N ALA A 201 16.51 -7.43 -11.89
CA ALA A 201 16.70 -8.02 -13.21
C ALA A 201 17.65 -7.16 -14.08
N SER A 202 18.25 -7.77 -15.12
CA SER A 202 18.99 -6.99 -16.10
C SER A 202 18.06 -6.01 -16.84
N PRO A 203 18.58 -4.85 -17.31
CA PRO A 203 17.77 -3.83 -17.99
C PRO A 203 16.94 -4.37 -19.17
N THR A 204 17.50 -5.28 -19.96
CA THR A 204 16.82 -5.90 -21.10
C THR A 204 15.63 -6.77 -20.66
N LYS A 205 15.83 -7.61 -19.62
CA LYS A 205 14.76 -8.44 -19.04
C LYS A 205 13.68 -7.58 -18.39
N ALA A 206 14.07 -6.54 -17.67
CA ALA A 206 13.15 -5.59 -17.05
C ALA A 206 12.27 -4.89 -18.09
N THR A 207 12.88 -4.39 -19.19
CA THR A 207 12.17 -3.74 -20.30
C THR A 207 11.17 -4.68 -20.96
N LEU A 208 11.58 -5.91 -21.28
CA LEU A 208 10.70 -6.89 -21.92
C LEU A 208 9.52 -7.26 -21.02
N LYS A 209 9.82 -7.55 -19.74
CA LYS A 209 8.80 -7.86 -18.73
C LYS A 209 7.79 -6.72 -18.60
N MET A 210 8.27 -5.49 -18.43
CA MET A 210 7.42 -4.30 -18.29
C MET A 210 6.54 -4.08 -19.52
N LYS A 211 7.11 -4.14 -20.75
CA LYS A 211 6.35 -3.97 -21.99
C LYS A 211 5.24 -5.01 -22.12
N LEU A 212 5.55 -6.30 -21.88
CA LEU A 212 4.56 -7.38 -21.94
C LEU A 212 3.43 -7.16 -20.92
N ARG A 213 3.77 -6.86 -19.67
CA ARG A 213 2.80 -6.64 -18.61
C ARG A 213 1.90 -5.42 -18.88
N ARG A 214 2.48 -4.30 -19.33
CA ARG A 214 1.72 -3.09 -19.69
C ARG A 214 0.84 -3.31 -20.91
N ALA A 215 1.30 -4.01 -21.92
CA ALA A 215 0.49 -4.35 -23.08
C ALA A 215 -0.72 -5.22 -22.67
N LEU A 216 -0.52 -6.24 -21.83
CA LEU A 216 -1.59 -7.08 -21.34
C LEU A 216 -2.55 -6.28 -20.45
N LEU A 217 -2.05 -5.45 -19.54
CA LEU A 217 -2.86 -4.61 -18.67
C LEU A 217 -3.71 -3.63 -19.46
N SER A 218 -3.16 -3.04 -20.53
CA SER A 218 -3.90 -2.13 -21.41
C SER A 218 -4.96 -2.84 -22.26
N ALA A 219 -4.66 -4.06 -22.74
CA ALA A 219 -5.57 -4.82 -23.58
C ALA A 219 -6.71 -5.49 -22.79
N ASN A 220 -6.39 -6.07 -21.64
CA ASN A 220 -7.35 -6.78 -20.81
C ASN A 220 -6.92 -6.77 -19.32
N PRO A 221 -7.34 -5.74 -18.54
CA PRO A 221 -6.98 -5.61 -17.12
C PRO A 221 -7.40 -6.81 -16.28
N ILE A 222 -8.55 -7.42 -16.57
CA ILE A 222 -9.08 -8.58 -15.84
C ILE A 222 -8.14 -9.79 -16.05
N LEU A 223 -7.78 -10.07 -17.30
CA LEU A 223 -6.84 -11.17 -17.60
C LEU A 223 -5.47 -10.89 -17.01
N ALA A 224 -5.00 -9.65 -17.09
CA ALA A 224 -3.73 -9.23 -16.51
C ALA A 224 -3.66 -9.55 -15.00
N SER A 225 -4.65 -9.12 -14.23
CA SER A 225 -4.70 -9.36 -12.78
C SER A 225 -4.84 -10.84 -12.41
N ARG A 226 -5.43 -11.66 -13.29
CA ARG A 226 -5.51 -13.12 -13.09
C ARG A 226 -4.21 -13.87 -13.38
N LEU A 227 -3.27 -13.23 -14.07
CA LEU A 227 -2.02 -13.87 -14.48
C LEU A 227 -0.78 -13.35 -13.73
N PHE A 228 -0.82 -12.15 -13.25
CA PHE A 228 0.34 -11.49 -12.64
C PHE A 228 -0.07 -10.61 -11.46
N THR A 229 0.83 -10.49 -10.48
CA THR A 229 0.70 -9.52 -9.39
C THR A 229 0.84 -8.11 -9.94
N TYR A 230 -0.22 -7.32 -9.83
CA TYR A 230 -0.24 -5.88 -10.04
C TYR A 230 -0.58 -5.20 -8.72
N HIS A 231 -0.38 -3.90 -8.64
CA HIS A 231 -0.90 -3.10 -7.53
C HIS A 231 -2.32 -2.66 -7.84
N PHE A 232 -3.21 -2.81 -6.89
CA PHE A 232 -4.58 -2.38 -7.03
C PHE A 232 -4.86 -1.21 -6.10
N GLY A 233 -4.97 -0.02 -6.68
CA GLY A 233 -5.35 1.20 -5.98
C GLY A 233 -6.86 1.40 -6.01
N VAL A 234 -7.42 1.80 -4.87
CA VAL A 234 -8.84 2.11 -4.69
C VAL A 234 -8.98 3.47 -4.03
N LEU A 235 -9.70 4.39 -4.66
CA LEU A 235 -10.10 5.67 -4.08
C LEU A 235 -11.52 5.53 -3.55
N CYS A 236 -11.70 5.83 -2.27
CA CYS A 236 -12.97 5.71 -1.57
C CYS A 236 -13.35 7.02 -0.87
N ALA A 237 -14.62 7.09 -0.46
CA ALA A 237 -15.11 8.00 0.57
C ALA A 237 -15.62 7.18 1.76
N PRO A 238 -15.59 7.72 3.01
CA PRO A 238 -16.34 7.14 4.11
C PRO A 238 -17.82 7.06 3.72
N ALA A 239 -18.50 5.93 3.99
CA ALA A 239 -19.96 5.93 3.88
C ALA A 239 -20.52 6.87 4.95
N LEU A 240 -21.37 7.79 4.54
CA LEU A 240 -22.11 8.64 5.47
C LEU A 240 -22.99 7.73 6.35
N HIS A 241 -22.77 7.73 7.64
CA HIS A 241 -23.65 7.10 8.62
C HIS A 241 -24.80 8.05 8.96
#